data_060782ce607f8ccbb61318007900a399
#
_entry.id   060782ce607f8ccbb61318007900a399
#
_cell.length_a   1.000
_cell.length_b   1.000
_cell.length_c   1.000
_cell.angle_alpha   90.00
_cell.angle_beta   90.00
_cell.angle_gamma   90.00
#
_symmetry.space_group_name_H-M   'P 1'
#
loop_
_entity.id
_entity.type
_entity.pdbx_description
1 polymer ?
#
loop_
_entity_poly.entity_id
_entity_poly.type
_entity_poly.pdbx_seq_one_letter_code
_entity_poly.pdbx_strand_id
1 'polypeptide(L)'
;MSNKEKTIGFIGLGVMGKPMAKNLIKAGYNIKVFDIKEEPVNELAGLGAQTAATPAEIGATCEVIITMLPNSQHVVSVVTGANGVLEQVKPGAILIDMSSISPVVSKELYAKAAEKGVEMLDAPVSGGEPKAIDGTMSIMVGGKAEVFESVKDILLSMGGSAILIGEIGSGNICKLANQIMVALHLSAVAEAMVFAEKAGVDTELVYNAIRGGLAGSTVLDAKMNMILDRNFKPGGPIWMHTKDLINVRDAALAIDAPIPLTTQILEAMKAMKADGKSNDDHCGIIQYWEKLANVTVHRKN
;
A
#
# COMPACT_ATOMS: atom_id res chain seq x y z
N MET A 1 16.03 9.03 -24.72
CA MET A 1 14.86 8.28 -25.23
C MET A 1 13.67 8.60 -24.33
N SER A 2 12.49 8.77 -24.91
CA SER A 2 11.26 8.93 -24.13
C SER A 2 10.95 7.65 -23.39
N ASN A 3 10.47 7.70 -22.13
CA ASN A 3 10.03 6.50 -21.42
C ASN A 3 8.86 5.77 -22.11
N LYS A 4 8.18 6.42 -23.06
CA LYS A 4 7.12 5.79 -23.87
C LYS A 4 7.63 4.80 -24.92
N GLU A 5 8.91 4.83 -25.24
CA GLU A 5 9.57 3.87 -26.12
C GLU A 5 10.01 2.60 -25.37
N LYS A 6 10.07 2.66 -24.02
CA LYS A 6 10.43 1.54 -23.16
C LYS A 6 9.23 0.60 -22.96
N THR A 7 9.52 -0.68 -22.78
CA THR A 7 8.53 -1.65 -22.29
C THR A 7 8.57 -1.70 -20.78
N ILE A 8 7.42 -1.47 -20.14
CA ILE A 8 7.27 -1.53 -18.69
C ILE A 8 6.71 -2.90 -18.32
N GLY A 9 7.45 -3.68 -17.53
CA GLY A 9 6.95 -4.89 -16.92
C GLY A 9 6.15 -4.58 -15.66
N PHE A 10 4.95 -5.12 -15.50
CA PHE A 10 4.14 -4.92 -14.30
C PHE A 10 3.75 -6.27 -13.70
N ILE A 11 4.18 -6.53 -12.45
CA ILE A 11 4.01 -7.79 -11.75
C ILE A 11 3.13 -7.57 -10.51
N GLY A 12 2.03 -8.32 -10.43
CA GLY A 12 1.06 -8.22 -9.36
C GLY A 12 -0.14 -7.32 -9.73
N LEU A 13 -1.25 -7.96 -10.13
CA LEU A 13 -2.45 -7.33 -10.66
C LEU A 13 -3.64 -7.46 -9.69
N GLY A 14 -3.34 -7.37 -8.39
CA GLY A 14 -4.36 -7.33 -7.34
C GLY A 14 -5.15 -6.02 -7.34
N VAL A 15 -5.85 -5.77 -6.23
CA VAL A 15 -6.73 -4.59 -6.03
C VAL A 15 -6.04 -3.26 -6.37
N MET A 16 -4.75 -3.14 -6.05
CA MET A 16 -3.96 -1.94 -6.34
C MET A 16 -3.29 -2.00 -7.72
N GLY A 17 -2.62 -3.12 -8.03
CA GLY A 17 -1.77 -3.20 -9.24
C GLY A 17 -2.55 -3.16 -10.55
N LYS A 18 -3.74 -3.79 -10.61
CA LYS A 18 -4.57 -3.78 -11.82
C LYS A 18 -4.97 -2.35 -12.26
N PRO A 19 -5.54 -1.50 -11.39
CA PRO A 19 -5.85 -0.12 -11.79
C PRO A 19 -4.58 0.71 -12.08
N MET A 20 -3.47 0.49 -11.39
CA MET A 20 -2.19 1.14 -11.70
C MET A 20 -1.70 0.79 -13.10
N ALA A 21 -1.72 -0.49 -13.48
CA ALA A 21 -1.36 -0.94 -14.82
C ALA A 21 -2.30 -0.35 -15.90
N LYS A 22 -3.60 -0.24 -15.62
CA LYS A 22 -4.56 0.43 -16.52
C LYS A 22 -4.21 1.91 -16.73
N ASN A 23 -3.77 2.62 -15.70
CA ASN A 23 -3.35 4.01 -15.82
C ASN A 23 -2.11 4.15 -16.72
N LEU A 24 -1.16 3.22 -16.65
CA LEU A 24 -0.01 3.19 -17.57
C LEU A 24 -0.44 2.96 -19.03
N ILE A 25 -1.37 2.02 -19.29
CA ILE A 25 -1.94 1.82 -20.63
C ILE A 25 -2.61 3.11 -21.12
N LYS A 26 -3.47 3.71 -20.28
CA LYS A 26 -4.17 4.96 -20.60
C LYS A 26 -3.21 6.12 -20.90
N ALA A 27 -2.07 6.16 -20.21
CA ALA A 27 -1.01 7.13 -20.45
C ALA A 27 -0.18 6.85 -21.72
N GLY A 28 -0.43 5.71 -22.41
CA GLY A 28 0.21 5.35 -23.68
C GLY A 28 1.58 4.67 -23.53
N TYR A 29 1.84 4.03 -22.39
CA TYR A 29 3.03 3.19 -22.21
C TYR A 29 2.81 1.79 -22.78
N ASN A 30 3.88 1.19 -23.33
CA ASN A 30 3.92 -0.23 -23.68
C ASN A 30 4.11 -1.03 -22.39
N ILE A 31 3.14 -1.88 -22.04
CA ILE A 31 3.25 -2.69 -20.83
C ILE A 31 3.20 -4.19 -21.13
N LYS A 32 3.97 -4.94 -20.34
CA LYS A 32 3.92 -6.41 -20.28
C LYS A 32 3.58 -6.80 -18.85
N VAL A 33 2.57 -7.64 -18.66
CA VAL A 33 1.98 -7.93 -17.35
C VAL A 33 2.15 -9.38 -16.95
N PHE A 34 2.27 -9.61 -15.64
CA PHE A 34 2.26 -10.94 -15.03
C PHE A 34 1.50 -10.93 -13.71
N ASP A 35 0.69 -11.92 -13.48
CA ASP A 35 0.09 -12.30 -12.20
C ASP A 35 -0.09 -13.82 -12.16
N ILE A 36 -0.20 -14.40 -10.97
CA ILE A 36 -0.54 -15.82 -10.77
C ILE A 36 -2.00 -16.13 -11.11
N LYS A 37 -2.85 -15.09 -11.17
CA LYS A 37 -4.26 -15.17 -11.58
C LYS A 37 -4.39 -14.77 -13.03
N GLU A 38 -5.00 -15.61 -13.83
CA GLU A 38 -5.19 -15.37 -15.27
C GLU A 38 -6.22 -14.27 -15.57
N GLU A 39 -7.26 -14.13 -14.73
CA GLU A 39 -8.35 -13.18 -14.99
C GLU A 39 -7.86 -11.73 -15.16
N PRO A 40 -7.08 -11.13 -14.24
CA PRO A 40 -6.59 -9.76 -14.43
C PRO A 40 -5.56 -9.64 -15.57
N VAL A 41 -4.80 -10.71 -15.87
CA VAL A 41 -3.87 -10.74 -17.00
C VAL A 41 -4.65 -10.66 -18.33
N ASN A 42 -5.69 -11.48 -18.49
CA ASN A 42 -6.54 -11.49 -19.67
C ASN A 42 -7.30 -10.16 -19.86
N GLU A 43 -7.78 -9.56 -18.75
CA GLU A 43 -8.41 -8.24 -18.80
C GLU A 43 -7.47 -7.17 -19.35
N LEU A 44 -6.21 -7.11 -18.86
CA LEU A 44 -5.23 -6.13 -19.34
C LEU A 44 -4.73 -6.43 -20.76
N ALA A 45 -4.63 -7.69 -21.14
CA ALA A 45 -4.33 -8.09 -22.53
C ALA A 45 -5.41 -7.58 -23.49
N GLY A 46 -6.69 -7.64 -23.11
CA GLY A 46 -7.80 -7.05 -23.86
C GLY A 46 -7.72 -5.52 -23.99
N LEU A 47 -6.93 -4.84 -23.15
CA LEU A 47 -6.65 -3.40 -23.21
C LEU A 47 -5.32 -3.09 -23.94
N GLY A 48 -4.65 -4.08 -24.52
CA GLY A 48 -3.43 -3.92 -25.31
C GLY A 48 -2.12 -4.19 -24.55
N ALA A 49 -2.16 -4.70 -23.31
CA ALA A 49 -0.98 -5.17 -22.63
C ALA A 49 -0.46 -6.48 -23.26
N GLN A 50 0.87 -6.64 -23.32
CA GLN A 50 1.49 -7.93 -23.56
C GLN A 50 1.44 -8.78 -22.29
N THR A 51 1.48 -10.10 -22.42
CA THR A 51 1.51 -11.02 -21.28
C THR A 51 2.87 -11.69 -21.17
N ALA A 52 3.28 -12.04 -19.97
CA ALA A 52 4.45 -12.85 -19.70
C ALA A 52 4.05 -14.15 -18.98
N ALA A 53 4.77 -15.23 -19.23
CA ALA A 53 4.56 -16.50 -18.56
C ALA A 53 5.24 -16.57 -17.18
N THR A 54 6.29 -15.80 -16.99
CA THR A 54 7.08 -15.78 -15.74
C THR A 54 7.61 -14.37 -15.43
N PRO A 55 7.95 -14.06 -14.15
CA PRO A 55 8.68 -12.85 -13.82
C PRO A 55 10.05 -12.73 -14.52
N ALA A 56 10.75 -13.86 -14.76
CA ALA A 56 12.01 -13.87 -15.48
C ALA A 56 11.87 -13.38 -16.93
N GLU A 57 10.77 -13.71 -17.61
CA GLU A 57 10.48 -13.20 -18.96
C GLU A 57 10.31 -11.67 -18.95
N ILE A 58 9.70 -11.11 -17.92
CA ILE A 58 9.63 -9.65 -17.73
C ILE A 58 11.04 -9.08 -17.56
N GLY A 59 11.86 -9.69 -16.70
CA GLY A 59 13.27 -9.30 -16.54
C GLY A 59 14.06 -9.30 -17.86
N ALA A 60 13.85 -10.32 -18.70
CA ALA A 60 14.54 -10.47 -19.97
C ALA A 60 14.14 -9.43 -21.04
N THR A 61 12.94 -8.84 -20.92
CA THR A 61 12.33 -8.08 -22.04
C THR A 61 11.97 -6.64 -21.71
N CYS A 62 11.92 -6.25 -20.42
CA CYS A 62 11.48 -4.92 -19.99
C CYS A 62 12.63 -4.09 -19.44
N GLU A 63 12.61 -2.79 -19.74
CA GLU A 63 13.61 -1.82 -19.25
C GLU A 63 13.24 -1.23 -17.89
N VAL A 64 11.96 -1.16 -17.57
CA VAL A 64 11.43 -0.77 -16.26
C VAL A 64 10.52 -1.85 -15.76
N ILE A 65 10.71 -2.30 -14.52
CA ILE A 65 9.97 -3.41 -13.94
C ILE A 65 9.31 -2.92 -12.66
N ILE A 66 8.00 -3.04 -12.57
CA ILE A 66 7.20 -2.61 -11.41
C ILE A 66 6.65 -3.85 -10.73
N THR A 67 6.82 -3.90 -9.40
CA THR A 67 6.18 -4.93 -8.55
C THR A 67 5.15 -4.29 -7.63
N MET A 68 3.96 -4.90 -7.50
CA MET A 68 2.91 -4.49 -6.56
C MET A 68 2.29 -5.72 -5.89
N LEU A 69 2.92 -6.17 -4.83
CA LEU A 69 2.74 -7.49 -4.22
C LEU A 69 2.32 -7.39 -2.75
N PRO A 70 1.70 -8.44 -2.17
CA PRO A 70 1.11 -8.37 -0.83
C PRO A 70 2.06 -8.13 0.32
N ASN A 71 3.30 -8.68 0.27
CA ASN A 71 4.26 -8.62 1.37
C ASN A 71 5.71 -8.90 0.91
N SER A 72 6.66 -8.78 1.84
CA SER A 72 8.10 -8.99 1.60
C SER A 72 8.41 -10.35 0.98
N GLN A 73 7.77 -11.42 1.44
CA GLN A 73 8.06 -12.79 0.96
C GLN A 73 7.69 -12.94 -0.52
N HIS A 74 6.54 -12.36 -0.94
CA HIS A 74 6.14 -12.38 -2.34
C HIS A 74 7.10 -11.56 -3.21
N VAL A 75 7.54 -10.37 -2.74
CA VAL A 75 8.51 -9.56 -3.49
C VAL A 75 9.84 -10.30 -3.62
N VAL A 76 10.37 -10.89 -2.54
CA VAL A 76 11.60 -11.70 -2.57
C VAL A 76 11.46 -12.86 -3.56
N SER A 77 10.36 -13.61 -3.50
CA SER A 77 10.11 -14.74 -4.39
C SER A 77 10.06 -14.32 -5.87
N VAL A 78 9.34 -13.24 -6.17
CA VAL A 78 9.18 -12.73 -7.55
C VAL A 78 10.48 -12.12 -8.08
N VAL A 79 11.25 -11.45 -7.24
CA VAL A 79 12.49 -10.77 -7.68
C VAL A 79 13.65 -11.74 -7.75
N THR A 80 13.87 -12.58 -6.72
CA THR A 80 15.08 -13.40 -6.55
C THR A 80 14.84 -14.91 -6.55
N GLY A 81 13.60 -15.36 -6.60
CA GLY A 81 13.25 -16.79 -6.60
C GLY A 81 13.49 -17.45 -7.95
N ALA A 82 13.21 -18.76 -8.04
CA ALA A 82 13.23 -19.49 -9.31
C ALA A 82 12.25 -18.87 -10.31
N ASN A 83 12.68 -18.66 -11.54
CA ASN A 83 11.97 -17.89 -12.58
C ASN A 83 11.67 -16.43 -12.13
N GLY A 84 12.43 -15.90 -11.18
CA GLY A 84 12.31 -14.51 -10.71
C GLY A 84 12.94 -13.51 -11.68
N VAL A 85 12.61 -12.23 -11.47
CA VAL A 85 13.07 -11.13 -12.34
C VAL A 85 14.57 -11.12 -12.54
N LEU A 86 15.38 -11.27 -11.46
CA LEU A 86 16.83 -11.16 -11.49
C LEU A 86 17.54 -12.37 -12.17
N GLU A 87 16.80 -13.43 -12.50
CA GLU A 87 17.37 -14.59 -13.19
C GLU A 87 17.77 -14.25 -14.64
N GLN A 88 16.96 -13.43 -15.33
CA GLN A 88 17.16 -13.09 -16.74
C GLN A 88 17.19 -11.57 -17.00
N VAL A 89 17.22 -10.75 -15.95
CA VAL A 89 17.18 -9.29 -16.09
C VAL A 89 18.38 -8.77 -16.88
N LYS A 90 18.13 -7.77 -17.73
CA LYS A 90 19.20 -7.09 -18.48
C LYS A 90 19.86 -6.03 -17.61
N PRO A 91 21.19 -5.91 -17.64
CA PRO A 91 21.88 -4.77 -17.04
C PRO A 91 21.32 -3.44 -17.56
N GLY A 92 21.21 -2.45 -16.69
CA GLY A 92 20.63 -1.14 -16.98
C GLY A 92 19.12 -1.06 -16.85
N ALA A 93 18.42 -2.16 -16.53
CA ALA A 93 17.01 -2.12 -16.15
C ALA A 93 16.81 -1.42 -14.82
N ILE A 94 15.60 -0.91 -14.59
CA ILE A 94 15.18 -0.27 -13.34
C ILE A 94 14.06 -1.09 -12.72
N LEU A 95 14.27 -1.58 -11.49
CA LEU A 95 13.24 -2.24 -10.69
C LEU A 95 12.59 -1.23 -9.74
N ILE A 96 11.26 -1.11 -9.78
CA ILE A 96 10.48 -0.23 -8.89
C ILE A 96 9.55 -1.11 -8.07
N ASP A 97 9.87 -1.32 -6.80
CA ASP A 97 8.95 -2.03 -5.90
C ASP A 97 7.97 -1.05 -5.25
N MET A 98 6.71 -1.12 -5.67
CA MET A 98 5.63 -0.29 -5.13
C MET A 98 4.86 -0.99 -4.00
N SER A 99 5.34 -2.13 -3.55
CA SER A 99 4.77 -2.91 -2.46
C SER A 99 5.11 -2.29 -1.09
N SER A 100 4.21 -2.46 -0.13
CA SER A 100 4.49 -2.10 1.28
C SER A 100 5.17 -3.27 1.99
N ILE A 101 6.49 -3.21 2.06
CA ILE A 101 7.37 -4.27 2.61
C ILE A 101 8.30 -3.73 3.70
N SER A 102 9.09 -4.62 4.29
CA SER A 102 10.14 -4.24 5.24
C SER A 102 11.23 -3.42 4.54
N PRO A 103 11.63 -2.27 5.11
CA PRO A 103 12.76 -1.48 4.59
C PRO A 103 14.09 -2.25 4.55
N VAL A 104 14.27 -3.23 5.45
CA VAL A 104 15.44 -4.11 5.45
C VAL A 104 15.45 -4.97 4.19
N VAL A 105 14.30 -5.56 3.85
CA VAL A 105 14.15 -6.37 2.64
C VAL A 105 14.35 -5.51 1.38
N SER A 106 13.89 -4.26 1.35
CA SER A 106 14.16 -3.34 0.23
C SER A 106 15.67 -3.15 0.01
N LYS A 107 16.44 -2.97 1.10
CA LYS A 107 17.91 -2.83 1.02
C LYS A 107 18.61 -4.11 0.56
N GLU A 108 18.15 -5.28 1.02
CA GLU A 108 18.66 -6.58 0.59
C GLU A 108 18.41 -6.83 -0.90
N LEU A 109 17.20 -6.51 -1.37
CA LEU A 109 16.85 -6.65 -2.79
C LEU A 109 17.63 -5.67 -3.67
N TYR A 110 17.85 -4.44 -3.21
CA TYR A 110 18.70 -3.47 -3.88
C TYR A 110 20.12 -3.98 -4.09
N ALA A 111 20.74 -4.57 -3.03
CA ALA A 111 22.07 -5.13 -3.14
C ALA A 111 22.15 -6.24 -4.20
N LYS A 112 21.15 -7.16 -4.21
CA LYS A 112 21.08 -8.23 -5.20
C LYS A 112 20.80 -7.72 -6.63
N ALA A 113 19.99 -6.67 -6.78
CA ALA A 113 19.74 -6.03 -8.06
C ALA A 113 21.02 -5.37 -8.61
N ALA A 114 21.77 -4.68 -7.74
CA ALA A 114 23.03 -4.04 -8.09
C ALA A 114 24.10 -5.04 -8.60
N GLU A 115 24.15 -6.25 -8.04
CA GLU A 115 25.03 -7.35 -8.54
C GLU A 115 24.73 -7.72 -10.00
N LYS A 116 23.50 -7.46 -10.47
CA LYS A 116 23.06 -7.68 -11.86
C LYS A 116 23.11 -6.42 -12.73
N GLY A 117 23.67 -5.31 -12.20
CA GLY A 117 23.67 -4.02 -12.91
C GLY A 117 22.29 -3.39 -13.05
N VAL A 118 21.38 -3.67 -12.13
CA VAL A 118 20.00 -3.15 -12.08
C VAL A 118 19.89 -2.10 -11.00
N GLU A 119 19.35 -0.94 -11.33
CA GLU A 119 18.99 0.09 -10.35
C GLU A 119 17.63 -0.24 -9.72
N MET A 120 17.44 0.13 -8.45
CA MET A 120 16.16 -0.14 -7.77
C MET A 120 15.68 1.08 -7.00
N LEU A 121 14.35 1.26 -7.01
CA LEU A 121 13.61 2.18 -6.15
C LEU A 121 12.61 1.38 -5.30
N ASP A 122 12.45 1.73 -4.03
CA ASP A 122 11.29 1.37 -3.24
C ASP A 122 10.28 2.54 -3.29
N ALA A 123 9.07 2.26 -3.75
CA ALA A 123 8.10 3.29 -4.08
C ALA A 123 6.67 2.96 -3.59
N PRO A 124 6.48 2.61 -2.30
CA PRO A 124 5.17 2.29 -1.77
C PRO A 124 4.18 3.45 -1.91
N VAL A 125 2.89 3.09 -1.91
CA VAL A 125 1.80 4.02 -2.21
C VAL A 125 0.82 4.21 -1.06
N SER A 126 0.14 5.35 -1.06
CA SER A 126 -0.95 5.67 -0.15
C SER A 126 -2.13 6.28 -0.90
N GLY A 127 -3.37 5.86 -0.52
CA GLY A 127 -4.61 6.39 -1.09
C GLY A 127 -5.71 5.33 -1.25
N GLY A 128 -5.36 4.04 -1.20
CA GLY A 128 -6.28 2.93 -1.37
C GLY A 128 -6.77 2.76 -2.82
N GLU A 129 -7.66 1.81 -3.02
CA GLU A 129 -8.18 1.45 -4.33
C GLU A 129 -8.79 2.62 -5.12
N PRO A 130 -9.61 3.52 -4.53
CA PRO A 130 -10.18 4.65 -5.28
C PRO A 130 -9.09 5.53 -5.91
N LYS A 131 -8.04 5.87 -5.16
CA LYS A 131 -6.94 6.68 -5.69
C LYS A 131 -6.03 5.91 -6.67
N ALA A 132 -5.98 4.59 -6.56
CA ALA A 132 -5.29 3.77 -7.56
C ALA A 132 -6.05 3.78 -8.89
N ILE A 133 -7.39 3.75 -8.85
CA ILE A 133 -8.26 3.86 -10.04
C ILE A 133 -8.11 5.25 -10.69
N ASP A 134 -8.16 6.31 -9.89
CA ASP A 134 -8.11 7.70 -10.38
C ASP A 134 -6.69 8.16 -10.78
N GLY A 135 -5.65 7.38 -10.48
CA GLY A 135 -4.26 7.78 -10.71
C GLY A 135 -3.79 8.93 -9.81
N THR A 136 -4.35 9.05 -8.60
CA THR A 136 -4.08 10.16 -7.67
C THR A 136 -3.41 9.74 -6.36
N MET A 137 -2.77 8.57 -6.35
CA MET A 137 -2.04 8.08 -5.18
C MET A 137 -0.87 8.99 -4.81
N SER A 138 -0.51 8.99 -3.53
CA SER A 138 0.78 9.51 -3.07
C SER A 138 1.83 8.40 -3.14
N ILE A 139 2.93 8.64 -3.83
CA ILE A 139 4.03 7.70 -4.02
C ILE A 139 5.25 8.19 -3.24
N MET A 140 5.76 7.36 -2.35
CA MET A 140 6.88 7.67 -1.45
C MET A 140 8.11 6.93 -1.94
N VAL A 141 9.10 7.64 -2.49
CA VAL A 141 10.20 7.00 -3.22
C VAL A 141 11.48 7.01 -2.38
N GLY A 142 12.15 5.86 -2.32
CA GLY A 142 13.52 5.73 -1.81
C GLY A 142 14.44 5.20 -2.91
N GLY A 143 15.65 5.74 -2.98
CA GLY A 143 16.68 5.35 -3.94
C GLY A 143 17.47 6.55 -4.50
N LYS A 144 18.24 6.32 -5.57
CA LYS A 144 19.07 7.36 -6.17
C LYS A 144 18.22 8.43 -6.88
N ALA A 145 18.59 9.71 -6.73
CA ALA A 145 17.86 10.83 -7.30
C ALA A 145 17.83 10.78 -8.84
N GLU A 146 18.94 10.45 -9.48
CA GLU A 146 19.00 10.33 -10.94
C GLU A 146 18.11 9.21 -11.49
N VAL A 147 17.98 8.10 -10.75
CA VAL A 147 17.08 6.98 -11.12
C VAL A 147 15.62 7.42 -10.98
N PHE A 148 15.28 8.08 -9.85
CA PHE A 148 13.94 8.63 -9.61
C PHE A 148 13.53 9.61 -10.73
N GLU A 149 14.36 10.60 -11.04
CA GLU A 149 14.01 11.59 -12.08
C GLU A 149 13.85 10.93 -13.45
N SER A 150 14.59 9.85 -13.74
CA SER A 150 14.50 9.14 -15.02
C SER A 150 13.18 8.37 -15.22
N VAL A 151 12.41 8.07 -14.16
CA VAL A 151 11.14 7.32 -14.20
C VAL A 151 9.97 8.08 -13.58
N LYS A 152 10.15 9.32 -13.21
CA LYS A 152 9.15 10.14 -12.51
C LYS A 152 7.86 10.32 -13.30
N ASP A 153 7.92 10.41 -14.60
CA ASP A 153 6.76 10.48 -15.50
C ASP A 153 5.93 9.18 -15.47
N ILE A 154 6.61 8.03 -15.35
CA ILE A 154 5.96 6.72 -15.18
C ILE A 154 5.20 6.70 -13.84
N LEU A 155 5.86 7.11 -12.75
CA LEU A 155 5.25 7.16 -11.42
C LEU A 155 4.04 8.12 -11.39
N LEU A 156 4.17 9.31 -11.97
CA LEU A 156 3.10 10.32 -12.03
C LEU A 156 1.92 9.90 -12.93
N SER A 157 2.08 8.90 -13.78
CA SER A 157 0.97 8.31 -14.51
C SER A 157 0.06 7.43 -13.62
N MET A 158 0.56 7.02 -12.45
CA MET A 158 -0.17 6.20 -11.47
C MET A 158 -0.50 6.95 -10.19
N GLY A 159 0.07 8.13 -9.98
CA GLY A 159 -0.09 8.93 -8.78
C GLY A 159 -0.20 10.42 -9.01
N GLY A 160 -0.89 11.11 -8.10
CA GLY A 160 -0.98 12.57 -8.07
C GLY A 160 0.29 13.24 -7.56
N SER A 161 1.16 12.48 -6.85
CA SER A 161 2.46 12.94 -6.38
C SER A 161 3.44 11.78 -6.27
N ALA A 162 4.71 12.05 -6.56
CA ALA A 162 5.84 11.15 -6.33
C ALA A 162 6.96 11.97 -5.69
N ILE A 163 7.37 11.60 -4.48
CA ILE A 163 8.34 12.37 -3.69
C ILE A 163 9.50 11.45 -3.31
N LEU A 164 10.71 11.86 -3.69
CA LEU A 164 11.94 11.22 -3.23
C LEU A 164 12.18 11.57 -1.76
N ILE A 165 12.17 10.57 -0.90
CA ILE A 165 12.32 10.72 0.56
C ILE A 165 13.80 10.64 0.96
N GLY A 166 14.58 9.81 0.28
CA GLY A 166 15.98 9.55 0.58
C GLY A 166 16.49 8.31 -0.14
N GLU A 167 17.54 7.70 0.40
CA GLU A 167 18.14 6.48 -0.12
C GLU A 167 17.17 5.28 -0.07
N ILE A 168 17.56 4.17 -0.70
CA ILE A 168 16.78 2.92 -0.73
C ILE A 168 16.31 2.51 0.68
N GLY A 169 15.03 2.13 0.76
CA GLY A 169 14.31 1.83 2.02
C GLY A 169 13.61 3.05 2.64
N SER A 170 13.96 4.28 2.24
CA SER A 170 13.32 5.50 2.79
C SER A 170 11.87 5.63 2.36
N GLY A 171 11.50 5.16 1.17
CA GLY A 171 10.11 5.11 0.73
C GLY A 171 9.27 4.22 1.65
N ASN A 172 9.74 3.00 1.95
CA ASN A 172 9.07 2.10 2.88
C ASN A 172 9.07 2.64 4.33
N ILE A 173 10.13 3.29 4.82
CA ILE A 173 10.09 3.97 6.13
C ILE A 173 9.02 5.06 6.15
N CYS A 174 8.91 5.89 5.11
CA CYS A 174 7.85 6.90 5.00
C CYS A 174 6.46 6.25 4.99
N LYS A 175 6.29 5.13 4.27
CA LYS A 175 5.04 4.36 4.28
C LYS A 175 4.72 3.82 5.66
N LEU A 176 5.70 3.30 6.40
CA LEU A 176 5.49 2.82 7.77
C LEU A 176 5.06 3.96 8.72
N ALA A 177 5.67 5.14 8.61
CA ALA A 177 5.24 6.33 9.35
C ALA A 177 3.79 6.73 9.00
N ASN A 178 3.43 6.70 7.71
CA ASN A 178 2.03 6.90 7.28
C ASN A 178 1.09 5.86 7.92
N GLN A 179 1.47 4.58 7.97
CA GLN A 179 0.61 3.54 8.54
C GLN A 179 0.46 3.67 10.05
N ILE A 180 1.48 4.14 10.78
CA ILE A 180 1.36 4.54 12.18
C ILE A 180 0.26 5.59 12.32
N MET A 181 0.33 6.68 11.56
CA MET A 181 -0.65 7.77 11.65
C MET A 181 -2.06 7.30 11.29
N VAL A 182 -2.23 6.51 10.23
CA VAL A 182 -3.55 5.96 9.86
C VAL A 182 -4.12 5.10 10.97
N ALA A 183 -3.32 4.22 11.58
CA ALA A 183 -3.76 3.36 12.68
C ALA A 183 -4.17 4.17 13.92
N LEU A 184 -3.37 5.19 14.27
CA LEU A 184 -3.65 6.08 15.41
C LEU A 184 -4.90 6.91 15.16
N HIS A 185 -5.11 7.44 13.96
CA HIS A 185 -6.33 8.16 13.60
C HIS A 185 -7.57 7.25 13.70
N LEU A 186 -7.50 6.00 13.18
CA LEU A 186 -8.61 5.04 13.32
C LEU A 186 -8.95 4.77 14.77
N SER A 187 -7.93 4.59 15.61
CA SER A 187 -8.11 4.34 17.05
C SER A 187 -8.66 5.56 17.78
N ALA A 188 -8.18 6.77 17.46
CA ALA A 188 -8.69 8.01 18.03
C ALA A 188 -10.17 8.22 17.66
N VAL A 189 -10.55 7.96 16.40
CA VAL A 189 -11.96 7.99 15.97
C VAL A 189 -12.78 6.97 16.73
N ALA A 190 -12.30 5.73 16.82
CA ALA A 190 -13.01 4.66 17.51
C ALA A 190 -13.26 4.98 18.98
N GLU A 191 -12.22 5.38 19.71
CA GLU A 191 -12.31 5.71 21.13
C GLU A 191 -13.21 6.91 21.39
N ALA A 192 -13.06 7.99 20.60
CA ALA A 192 -13.87 9.21 20.75
C ALA A 192 -15.36 8.95 20.47
N MET A 193 -15.69 8.17 19.41
CA MET A 193 -17.09 7.89 19.09
C MET A 193 -17.73 6.92 20.10
N VAL A 194 -17.00 5.93 20.59
CA VAL A 194 -17.48 5.04 21.65
C VAL A 194 -17.69 5.82 22.96
N PHE A 195 -16.81 6.77 23.30
CA PHE A 195 -17.00 7.65 24.44
C PHE A 195 -18.27 8.50 24.29
N ALA A 196 -18.48 9.13 23.14
CA ALA A 196 -19.69 9.94 22.88
C ALA A 196 -20.97 9.11 22.94
N GLU A 197 -20.97 7.91 22.34
CA GLU A 197 -22.12 6.98 22.39
C GLU A 197 -22.41 6.54 23.83
N LYS A 198 -21.39 6.23 24.61
CA LYS A 198 -21.54 5.87 26.03
C LYS A 198 -22.11 7.01 26.88
N ALA A 199 -21.82 8.25 26.52
CA ALA A 199 -22.39 9.45 27.11
C ALA A 199 -23.83 9.77 26.65
N GLY A 200 -24.39 8.98 25.73
CA GLY A 200 -25.73 9.17 25.17
C GLY A 200 -25.82 10.27 24.10
N VAL A 201 -24.67 10.76 23.61
CA VAL A 201 -24.62 11.81 22.57
C VAL A 201 -24.72 11.17 21.18
N ASP A 202 -25.38 11.87 20.26
CA ASP A 202 -25.45 11.44 18.85
C ASP A 202 -24.07 11.58 18.17
N THR A 203 -23.49 10.44 17.78
CA THR A 203 -22.14 10.38 17.22
C THR A 203 -22.04 10.99 15.83
N GLU A 204 -23.13 11.06 15.05
CA GLU A 204 -23.16 11.77 13.77
C GLU A 204 -23.08 13.29 13.99
N LEU A 205 -23.79 13.82 14.98
CA LEU A 205 -23.69 15.23 15.34
C LEU A 205 -22.30 15.57 15.90
N VAL A 206 -21.71 14.70 16.72
CA VAL A 206 -20.33 14.86 17.16
C VAL A 206 -19.37 14.93 15.98
N TYR A 207 -19.44 13.98 15.05
CA TYR A 207 -18.64 13.99 13.82
C TYR A 207 -18.76 15.30 13.07
N ASN A 208 -20.00 15.75 12.81
CA ASN A 208 -20.25 16.99 12.06
C ASN A 208 -19.69 18.22 12.77
N ALA A 209 -19.73 18.25 14.11
CA ALA A 209 -19.21 19.36 14.90
C ALA A 209 -17.68 19.44 14.89
N ILE A 210 -16.96 18.29 14.91
CA ILE A 210 -15.51 18.29 15.11
C ILE A 210 -14.70 18.17 13.81
N ARG A 211 -15.30 17.68 12.71
CA ARG A 211 -14.56 17.37 11.48
C ARG A 211 -13.84 18.57 10.86
N GLY A 212 -14.37 19.79 11.06
CA GLY A 212 -13.79 21.03 10.54
C GLY A 212 -12.70 21.64 11.44
N GLY A 213 -12.49 21.09 12.64
CA GLY A 213 -11.50 21.57 13.61
C GLY A 213 -10.21 20.75 13.61
N LEU A 214 -9.38 20.94 14.64
CA LEU A 214 -8.09 20.23 14.78
C LEU A 214 -8.22 18.71 14.91
N ALA A 215 -9.38 18.20 15.33
CA ALA A 215 -9.68 16.78 15.41
C ALA A 215 -10.05 16.17 14.03
N GLY A 216 -10.25 16.98 13.02
CA GLY A 216 -10.55 16.52 11.66
C GLY A 216 -9.37 15.79 11.02
N SER A 217 -9.68 14.78 10.20
CA SER A 217 -8.69 14.07 9.41
C SER A 217 -9.34 13.40 8.21
N THR A 218 -8.54 13.15 7.15
CA THR A 218 -9.01 12.36 6.00
C THR A 218 -9.49 10.96 6.43
N VAL A 219 -8.91 10.37 7.47
CA VAL A 219 -9.34 9.07 8.01
C VAL A 219 -10.72 9.19 8.64
N LEU A 220 -10.97 10.22 9.46
CA LEU A 220 -12.27 10.49 10.06
C LEU A 220 -13.35 10.62 8.96
N ASP A 221 -13.11 11.48 7.96
CA ASP A 221 -14.07 11.71 6.88
C ASP A 221 -14.34 10.47 6.02
N ALA A 222 -13.29 9.71 5.72
CA ALA A 222 -13.42 8.51 4.88
C ALA A 222 -14.12 7.35 5.59
N LYS A 223 -14.06 7.30 6.95
CA LYS A 223 -14.47 6.10 7.70
C LYS A 223 -15.71 6.30 8.55
N MET A 224 -16.06 7.53 8.90
CA MET A 224 -17.16 7.76 9.85
C MET A 224 -18.51 7.25 9.33
N ASN A 225 -18.87 7.50 8.06
CA ASN A 225 -20.11 6.97 7.49
C ASN A 225 -20.14 5.43 7.47
N MET A 226 -19.00 4.78 7.16
CA MET A 226 -18.91 3.32 7.22
C MET A 226 -19.19 2.77 8.64
N ILE A 227 -18.69 3.47 9.65
CA ILE A 227 -18.90 3.12 11.07
C ILE A 227 -20.38 3.31 11.42
N LEU A 228 -20.96 4.48 11.11
CA LEU A 228 -22.36 4.80 11.41
C LEU A 228 -23.34 3.83 10.74
N ASP A 229 -23.07 3.47 9.48
CA ASP A 229 -23.89 2.56 8.70
C ASP A 229 -23.56 1.08 8.95
N ARG A 230 -22.62 0.78 9.85
CA ARG A 230 -22.14 -0.59 10.16
C ARG A 230 -21.67 -1.34 8.89
N ASN A 231 -21.18 -0.61 7.90
CA ASN A 231 -20.69 -1.15 6.65
C ASN A 231 -19.16 -1.32 6.69
N PHE A 232 -18.72 -2.49 7.09
CA PHE A 232 -17.29 -2.82 7.17
C PHE A 232 -16.77 -3.56 5.93
N LYS A 233 -17.42 -3.36 4.76
CA LYS A 233 -16.91 -3.89 3.48
C LYS A 233 -15.52 -3.30 3.22
N PRO A 234 -14.50 -4.15 3.00
CA PRO A 234 -13.11 -3.69 3.02
C PRO A 234 -12.72 -2.85 1.79
N GLY A 235 -12.22 -1.64 2.03
CA GLY A 235 -11.34 -0.91 1.12
C GLY A 235 -9.87 -1.09 1.52
N GLY A 236 -9.63 -1.36 2.83
CA GLY A 236 -8.35 -1.76 3.41
C GLY A 236 -8.61 -2.69 4.58
N PRO A 237 -8.47 -4.02 4.41
CA PRO A 237 -8.84 -4.98 5.44
C PRO A 237 -7.89 -4.94 6.66
N ILE A 238 -8.42 -5.30 7.83
CA ILE A 238 -7.67 -5.37 9.11
C ILE A 238 -6.39 -6.19 8.96
N TRP A 239 -6.43 -7.35 8.27
CA TRP A 239 -5.23 -8.18 8.12
C TRP A 239 -4.09 -7.46 7.39
N MET A 240 -4.42 -6.62 6.40
CA MET A 240 -3.43 -5.87 5.64
C MET A 240 -2.79 -4.78 6.51
N HIS A 241 -3.60 -4.05 7.28
CA HIS A 241 -3.08 -3.04 8.20
C HIS A 241 -2.29 -3.68 9.36
N THR A 242 -2.76 -4.83 9.87
CA THR A 242 -2.01 -5.63 10.85
C THR A 242 -0.61 -6.00 10.33
N LYS A 243 -0.52 -6.45 9.08
CA LYS A 243 0.78 -6.73 8.42
C LYS A 243 1.66 -5.47 8.38
N ASP A 244 1.11 -4.31 8.04
CA ASP A 244 1.87 -3.07 8.00
C ASP A 244 2.38 -2.68 9.39
N LEU A 245 1.57 -2.81 10.45
CA LEU A 245 2.01 -2.54 11.82
C LEU A 245 3.04 -3.57 12.33
N ILE A 246 3.01 -4.81 11.84
CA ILE A 246 4.08 -5.78 12.09
C ILE A 246 5.38 -5.30 11.43
N ASN A 247 5.34 -4.83 10.19
CA ASN A 247 6.52 -4.24 9.54
C ASN A 247 7.04 -3.00 10.31
N VAL A 248 6.13 -2.17 10.85
CA VAL A 248 6.50 -1.04 11.74
C VAL A 248 7.25 -1.54 12.96
N ARG A 249 6.70 -2.54 13.67
CA ARG A 249 7.31 -3.11 14.89
C ARG A 249 8.69 -3.66 14.58
N ASP A 250 8.84 -4.42 13.51
CA ASP A 250 10.10 -5.06 13.14
C ASP A 250 11.16 -4.01 12.72
N ALA A 251 10.74 -2.96 12.00
CA ALA A 251 11.60 -1.84 11.67
C ALA A 251 12.00 -1.02 12.92
N ALA A 252 11.06 -0.76 13.82
CA ALA A 252 11.31 -0.04 15.07
C ALA A 252 12.29 -0.81 15.96
N LEU A 253 12.14 -2.14 16.07
CA LEU A 253 13.06 -2.99 16.82
C LEU A 253 14.48 -2.92 16.26
N ALA A 254 14.64 -2.89 14.93
CA ALA A 254 15.94 -2.83 14.28
C ALA A 254 16.72 -1.53 14.52
N ILE A 255 16.03 -0.44 14.92
CA ILE A 255 16.61 0.89 15.16
C ILE A 255 16.39 1.38 16.59
N ASP A 256 15.88 0.52 17.47
CA ASP A 256 15.61 0.80 18.88
C ASP A 256 14.63 1.99 19.10
N ALA A 257 13.64 2.14 18.20
CA ALA A 257 12.65 3.22 18.26
C ALA A 257 11.43 2.81 19.12
N PRO A 258 11.02 3.58 20.14
CA PRO A 258 9.85 3.28 20.94
C PRO A 258 8.55 3.61 20.18
N ILE A 259 7.61 2.66 20.13
CA ILE A 259 6.32 2.79 19.44
C ILE A 259 5.14 2.35 20.33
N PRO A 260 4.97 2.89 21.56
CA PRO A 260 4.02 2.37 22.55
C PRO A 260 2.58 2.39 22.04
N LEU A 261 2.12 3.47 21.42
CA LEU A 261 0.74 3.60 20.94
C LEU A 261 0.46 2.63 19.78
N THR A 262 1.40 2.50 18.84
CA THR A 262 1.28 1.56 17.71
C THR A 262 1.20 0.12 18.19
N THR A 263 1.94 -0.23 19.24
CA THR A 263 1.91 -1.57 19.84
C THR A 263 0.53 -1.88 20.41
N GLN A 264 -0.09 -0.95 21.10
CA GLN A 264 -1.46 -1.12 21.64
C GLN A 264 -2.47 -1.37 20.52
N ILE A 265 -2.38 -0.61 19.42
CA ILE A 265 -3.30 -0.76 18.29
C ILE A 265 -3.06 -2.08 17.54
N LEU A 266 -1.81 -2.49 17.40
CA LEU A 266 -1.49 -3.80 16.82
C LEU A 266 -2.14 -4.95 17.62
N GLU A 267 -2.13 -4.89 18.95
CA GLU A 267 -2.79 -5.89 19.78
C GLU A 267 -4.34 -5.83 19.63
N ALA A 268 -4.93 -4.63 19.54
CA ALA A 268 -6.36 -4.49 19.25
C ALA A 268 -6.73 -5.10 17.88
N MET A 269 -5.93 -4.89 16.84
CA MET A 269 -6.16 -5.50 15.51
C MET A 269 -6.01 -7.02 15.54
N LYS A 270 -5.07 -7.56 16.34
CA LYS A 270 -4.95 -9.00 16.55
C LYS A 270 -6.17 -9.58 17.27
N ALA A 271 -6.74 -8.87 18.25
CA ALA A 271 -7.97 -9.25 18.91
C ALA A 271 -9.13 -9.31 17.89
N MET A 272 -9.25 -8.32 17.00
CA MET A 272 -10.25 -8.35 15.92
C MET A 272 -10.07 -9.54 14.98
N LYS A 273 -8.83 -9.92 14.69
CA LYS A 273 -8.54 -11.14 13.92
C LYS A 273 -9.01 -12.41 14.67
N ALA A 274 -8.79 -12.49 15.98
CA ALA A 274 -9.26 -13.60 16.81
C ALA A 274 -10.81 -13.67 16.85
N ASP A 275 -11.49 -12.53 16.80
CA ASP A 275 -12.95 -12.42 16.71
C ASP A 275 -13.51 -12.73 15.28
N GLY A 276 -12.68 -13.21 14.34
CA GLY A 276 -13.08 -13.57 12.97
C GLY A 276 -13.24 -12.39 12.01
N LYS A 277 -12.86 -11.18 12.39
CA LYS A 277 -13.09 -9.92 11.65
C LYS A 277 -11.87 -9.45 10.84
N SER A 278 -10.97 -10.36 10.53
CA SER A 278 -9.73 -10.08 9.81
C SER A 278 -9.96 -9.44 8.43
N ASN A 279 -11.08 -9.78 7.78
CA ASN A 279 -11.45 -9.28 6.46
C ASN A 279 -12.33 -8.03 6.49
N ASP A 280 -12.76 -7.55 7.66
CA ASP A 280 -13.46 -6.28 7.76
C ASP A 280 -12.52 -5.13 7.37
N ASP A 281 -13.09 -4.02 6.89
CA ASP A 281 -12.35 -2.76 6.72
C ASP A 281 -11.69 -2.38 8.05
N HIS A 282 -10.53 -1.77 8.01
CA HIS A 282 -9.76 -1.43 9.20
C HIS A 282 -10.49 -0.45 10.13
N CYS A 283 -11.50 0.30 9.65
CA CYS A 283 -12.39 1.09 10.53
C CYS A 283 -13.24 0.20 11.45
N GLY A 284 -13.42 -1.08 11.11
CA GLY A 284 -14.05 -2.07 11.96
C GLY A 284 -13.36 -2.29 13.30
N ILE A 285 -12.14 -1.76 13.48
CA ILE A 285 -11.43 -1.76 14.77
C ILE A 285 -12.27 -1.10 15.89
N ILE A 286 -13.23 -0.22 15.55
CA ILE A 286 -14.14 0.39 16.54
C ILE A 286 -14.86 -0.67 17.37
N GLN A 287 -15.17 -1.84 16.79
CA GLN A 287 -15.84 -2.95 17.47
C GLN A 287 -15.06 -3.50 18.67
N TYR A 288 -13.73 -3.30 18.69
CA TYR A 288 -12.91 -3.62 19.87
C TYR A 288 -13.25 -2.69 21.04
N TRP A 289 -13.33 -1.38 20.83
CA TRP A 289 -13.69 -0.41 21.87
C TRP A 289 -15.16 -0.51 22.26
N GLU A 290 -16.07 -0.78 21.32
CA GLU A 290 -17.48 -1.04 21.57
C GLU A 290 -17.68 -2.21 22.55
N LYS A 291 -16.94 -3.30 22.35
CA LYS A 291 -16.95 -4.47 23.23
C LYS A 291 -16.50 -4.11 24.66
N LEU A 292 -15.43 -3.31 24.80
CA LEU A 292 -14.93 -2.86 26.10
C LEU A 292 -15.93 -1.96 26.84
N ALA A 293 -16.62 -1.07 26.11
CA ALA A 293 -17.57 -0.11 26.67
C ALA A 293 -19.00 -0.65 26.80
N ASN A 294 -19.30 -1.82 26.20
CA ASN A 294 -20.64 -2.38 26.06
C ASN A 294 -21.64 -1.39 25.44
N VAL A 295 -21.27 -0.83 24.31
CA VAL A 295 -22.12 0.05 23.46
C VAL A 295 -21.89 -0.30 22.00
N THR A 296 -22.74 0.23 21.11
CA THR A 296 -22.57 0.10 19.65
C THR A 296 -22.81 1.45 18.99
N VAL A 297 -21.80 1.94 18.29
CA VAL A 297 -21.90 3.19 17.50
C VAL A 297 -22.63 2.89 16.20
N HIS A 298 -23.73 3.61 15.96
CA HIS A 298 -24.54 3.46 14.75
C HIS A 298 -25.30 4.76 14.47
N ARG A 299 -25.78 4.91 13.24
CA ARG A 299 -26.64 6.03 12.86
C ARG A 299 -27.94 5.95 13.66
N LYS A 300 -28.31 7.04 14.33
CA LYS A 300 -29.61 7.16 15.02
C LYS A 300 -30.70 7.50 14.00
N ASN A 301 -31.86 6.85 14.12
CA ASN A 301 -33.05 7.10 13.28
C ASN A 301 -33.67 8.45 13.56
#